data_70cdc8bcaa19369ea5dc11de1f023831
#
_entry.id   70cdc8bcaa19369ea5dc11de1f023831
#
_cell.length_a   1.000
_cell.length_b   1.000
_cell.length_c   1.000
_cell.angle_alpha   90.00
_cell.angle_beta   90.00
_cell.angle_gamma   90.00
#
_symmetry.space_group_name_H-M   'P 1'
#
loop_
_entity.id
_entity.type
_entity.pdbx_description
1 polymer ?
#
loop_
_entity_poly.entity_id
_entity_poly.type
_entity_poly.pdbx_seq_one_letter_code
_entity_poly.pdbx_strand_id
1 'polypeptide(L)'
;MSTELSESERERYAEQIERIGVEAQQRLKGARAIVLGARAPGSAAAAHLVSSGVGYVGVVDGGIVDRADLCGQSLLYTPDVGSNRADAVAAKLGVLNTDTQAESYPVDVEEANAYAILLGHDVAVDCSGGISLEETCRSTGVALVTADGSRAIDGLRAAEQALELLAAPSEVAEGATA
;
A
#
# COMPACT_ATOMS: atom_id res chain seq x y z
N MET A 1 7.19 16.91 2.15
CA MET A 1 7.15 17.01 0.67
C MET A 1 6.01 17.93 0.27
N SER A 2 6.10 18.65 -0.86
CA SER A 2 4.95 19.42 -1.36
C SER A 2 3.85 18.47 -1.85
N THR A 3 2.62 18.72 -1.45
CA THR A 3 1.44 17.98 -1.95
C THR A 3 0.90 18.55 -3.26
N GLU A 4 1.45 19.68 -3.76
CA GLU A 4 1.07 20.21 -5.06
C GLU A 4 1.45 19.24 -6.19
N LEU A 5 0.51 19.04 -7.12
CA LEU A 5 0.72 18.19 -8.28
C LEU A 5 1.53 18.92 -9.34
N SER A 6 2.59 18.30 -9.83
CA SER A 6 3.31 18.75 -11.02
C SER A 6 2.44 18.64 -12.27
N GLU A 7 2.87 19.22 -13.39
CA GLU A 7 2.18 19.10 -14.67
C GLU A 7 2.12 17.62 -15.13
N SER A 8 3.21 16.89 -14.99
CA SER A 8 3.29 15.46 -15.31
C SER A 8 2.31 14.62 -14.47
N GLU A 9 2.20 14.90 -13.17
CA GLU A 9 1.24 14.21 -12.29
C GLU A 9 -0.22 14.56 -12.65
N ARG A 10 -0.51 15.82 -13.01
CA ARG A 10 -1.83 16.22 -13.48
C ARG A 10 -2.23 15.52 -14.77
N GLU A 11 -1.29 15.34 -15.68
CA GLU A 11 -1.50 14.56 -16.91
C GLU A 11 -1.71 13.07 -16.58
N ARG A 12 -0.86 12.49 -15.75
CA ARG A 12 -0.93 11.09 -15.34
C ARG A 12 -2.25 10.73 -14.66
N TYR A 13 -2.75 11.59 -13.80
CA TYR A 13 -3.95 11.34 -13.01
C TYR A 13 -5.20 12.07 -13.52
N ALA A 14 -5.19 12.58 -14.76
CA ALA A 14 -6.27 13.41 -15.29
C ALA A 14 -7.67 12.80 -15.12
N GLU A 15 -7.85 11.54 -15.54
CA GLU A 15 -9.14 10.84 -15.41
C GLU A 15 -9.52 10.57 -13.93
N GLN A 16 -8.54 10.33 -13.09
CA GLN A 16 -8.78 10.14 -11.65
C GLN A 16 -9.19 11.46 -11.00
N ILE A 17 -8.52 12.57 -11.33
CA ILE A 17 -8.84 13.91 -10.85
C ILE A 17 -10.25 14.33 -11.26
N GLU A 18 -10.71 14.00 -12.46
CA GLU A 18 -12.08 14.24 -12.89
C GLU A 18 -13.12 13.54 -11.99
N ARG A 19 -12.79 12.38 -11.43
CA ARG A 19 -13.70 11.61 -10.57
C ARG A 19 -13.67 12.05 -9.12
N ILE A 20 -12.46 12.28 -8.55
CA ILE A 20 -12.29 12.51 -7.11
C ILE A 20 -11.94 13.97 -6.73
N GLY A 21 -11.61 14.80 -7.69
CA GLY A 21 -11.15 16.17 -7.48
C GLY A 21 -9.65 16.31 -7.22
N VAL A 22 -9.11 17.51 -7.46
CA VAL A 22 -7.68 17.81 -7.32
C VAL A 22 -7.22 17.74 -5.86
N GLU A 23 -8.05 18.17 -4.92
CA GLU A 23 -7.74 18.16 -3.49
C GLU A 23 -7.61 16.73 -2.95
N ALA A 24 -8.46 15.81 -3.42
CA ALA A 24 -8.35 14.40 -3.06
C ALA A 24 -7.06 13.77 -3.63
N GLN A 25 -6.70 14.08 -4.87
CA GLN A 25 -5.44 13.62 -5.45
C GLN A 25 -4.22 14.19 -4.71
N GLN A 26 -4.27 15.42 -4.24
CA GLN A 26 -3.22 16.02 -3.42
C GLN A 26 -3.09 15.34 -2.05
N ARG A 27 -4.22 14.91 -1.44
CA ARG A 27 -4.18 14.09 -0.22
C ARG A 27 -3.52 12.74 -0.47
N LEU A 28 -3.87 12.04 -1.55
CA LEU A 28 -3.20 10.79 -1.94
C LEU A 28 -1.69 10.98 -2.10
N LYS A 29 -1.26 12.04 -2.76
CA LYS A 29 0.17 12.37 -2.91
C LYS A 29 0.86 12.63 -1.56
N GLY A 30 0.18 13.20 -0.60
CA GLY A 30 0.71 13.42 0.76
C GLY A 30 0.70 12.18 1.64
N ALA A 31 -0.07 11.17 1.27
CA ALA A 31 -0.36 10.02 2.11
C ALA A 31 0.77 8.97 2.12
N ARG A 32 0.80 8.22 3.23
CA ARG A 32 1.73 7.12 3.49
C ARG A 32 0.96 5.83 3.75
N ALA A 33 1.09 4.86 2.87
CA ALA A 33 0.50 3.53 3.03
C ALA A 33 1.58 2.49 3.35
N ILE A 34 1.20 1.46 4.12
CA ILE A 34 2.01 0.28 4.37
C ILE A 34 1.23 -0.97 3.98
N VAL A 35 1.82 -1.84 3.19
CA VAL A 35 1.22 -3.10 2.74
C VAL A 35 1.95 -4.25 3.40
N LEU A 36 1.22 -5.07 4.17
CA LEU A 36 1.74 -6.19 4.92
C LEU A 36 1.48 -7.49 4.15
N GLY A 37 2.54 -8.19 3.77
CA GLY A 37 2.52 -9.33 2.86
C GLY A 37 2.63 -8.91 1.39
N ALA A 38 3.56 -9.49 0.65
CA ALA A 38 3.87 -9.16 -0.75
C ALA A 38 3.51 -10.28 -1.74
N ARG A 39 2.69 -11.25 -1.33
CA ARG A 39 2.11 -12.27 -2.24
C ARG A 39 1.07 -11.65 -3.16
N ALA A 40 0.34 -12.44 -3.91
CA ALA A 40 -0.61 -11.98 -4.93
C ALA A 40 -1.54 -10.84 -4.47
N PRO A 41 -2.22 -10.91 -3.29
CA PRO A 41 -3.07 -9.80 -2.85
C PRO A 41 -2.25 -8.54 -2.53
N GLY A 42 -1.14 -8.65 -1.78
CA GLY A 42 -0.34 -7.50 -1.38
C GLY A 42 0.39 -6.85 -2.54
N SER A 43 0.94 -7.62 -3.48
CA SER A 43 1.54 -7.08 -4.70
C SER A 43 0.52 -6.29 -5.53
N ALA A 44 -0.70 -6.80 -5.65
CA ALA A 44 -1.78 -6.12 -6.38
C ALA A 44 -2.23 -4.84 -5.65
N ALA A 45 -2.37 -4.90 -4.33
CA ALA A 45 -2.70 -3.73 -3.52
C ALA A 45 -1.63 -2.64 -3.64
N ALA A 46 -0.36 -2.99 -3.46
CA ALA A 46 0.76 -2.06 -3.56
C ALA A 46 0.86 -1.41 -4.95
N ALA A 47 0.70 -2.22 -6.02
CA ALA A 47 0.69 -1.70 -7.40
C ALA A 47 -0.45 -0.70 -7.62
N HIS A 48 -1.65 -0.98 -7.10
CA HIS A 48 -2.80 -0.12 -7.25
C HIS A 48 -2.64 1.20 -6.48
N LEU A 49 -2.16 1.16 -5.24
CA LEU A 49 -1.85 2.36 -4.45
C LEU A 49 -0.82 3.25 -5.16
N VAL A 50 0.27 2.66 -5.65
CA VAL A 50 1.34 3.38 -6.38
C VAL A 50 0.82 3.97 -7.68
N SER A 51 0.07 3.21 -8.48
CA SER A 51 -0.47 3.70 -9.75
C SER A 51 -1.52 4.80 -9.57
N SER A 52 -2.20 4.84 -8.42
CA SER A 52 -3.18 5.88 -8.05
C SER A 52 -2.54 7.13 -7.43
N GLY A 53 -1.21 7.15 -7.25
CA GLY A 53 -0.47 8.33 -6.81
C GLY A 53 -0.41 8.54 -5.30
N VAL A 54 -0.47 7.47 -4.52
CA VAL A 54 -0.11 7.53 -3.10
C VAL A 54 1.38 7.85 -2.99
N GLY A 55 1.73 8.89 -2.23
CA GLY A 55 3.09 9.44 -2.26
C GLY A 55 4.16 8.52 -1.65
N TYR A 56 3.78 7.68 -0.69
CA TYR A 56 4.67 6.68 -0.08
C TYR A 56 3.97 5.34 0.07
N VAL A 57 4.62 4.26 -0.37
CA VAL A 57 4.13 2.89 -0.18
C VAL A 57 5.26 2.01 0.34
N GLY A 58 5.14 1.57 1.59
CA GLY A 58 6.00 0.55 2.19
C GLY A 58 5.46 -0.85 1.90
N VAL A 59 6.35 -1.82 1.68
CA VAL A 59 5.99 -3.24 1.49
C VAL A 59 6.74 -4.09 2.50
N VAL A 60 6.02 -4.84 3.33
CA VAL A 60 6.57 -5.66 4.41
C VAL A 60 6.37 -7.13 4.08
N ASP A 61 7.45 -7.90 3.94
CA ASP A 61 7.42 -9.35 3.76
C ASP A 61 8.82 -9.94 3.96
N GLY A 62 9.00 -10.82 4.96
CA GLY A 62 10.28 -11.49 5.24
C GLY A 62 10.58 -12.67 4.32
N GLY A 63 9.61 -13.13 3.55
CA GLY A 63 9.72 -14.34 2.73
C GLY A 63 10.60 -14.18 1.49
N ILE A 64 11.03 -15.32 0.98
CA ILE A 64 11.78 -15.43 -0.28
C ILE A 64 10.82 -15.81 -1.40
N VAL A 65 11.01 -15.24 -2.57
CA VAL A 65 10.23 -15.56 -3.77
C VAL A 65 10.49 -17.01 -4.18
N ASP A 66 9.45 -17.81 -4.25
CA ASP A 66 9.47 -19.14 -4.83
C ASP A 66 8.68 -19.21 -6.17
N ARG A 67 8.70 -20.36 -6.84
CA ARG A 67 7.98 -20.51 -8.11
C ARG A 67 6.45 -20.45 -7.96
N ALA A 68 5.93 -20.84 -6.81
CA ALA A 68 4.49 -20.79 -6.54
C ALA A 68 4.00 -19.34 -6.36
N ASP A 69 4.86 -18.47 -5.85
CA ASP A 69 4.56 -17.04 -5.72
C ASP A 69 4.33 -16.33 -7.07
N LEU A 70 4.81 -16.90 -8.18
CA LEU A 70 4.62 -16.32 -9.51
C LEU A 70 3.19 -16.48 -10.05
N CYS A 71 2.39 -17.32 -9.40
CA CYS A 71 1.03 -17.57 -9.83
C CYS A 71 0.08 -16.46 -9.36
N GLY A 72 -0.70 -15.92 -10.28
CA GLY A 72 -1.79 -14.99 -9.95
C GLY A 72 -1.36 -13.58 -9.59
N GLN A 73 -0.12 -13.20 -9.89
CA GLN A 73 0.37 -11.84 -9.69
C GLN A 73 1.15 -11.28 -10.89
N SER A 74 1.39 -9.96 -10.90
CA SER A 74 1.97 -9.25 -12.04
C SER A 74 3.32 -8.57 -11.75
N LEU A 75 3.78 -8.53 -10.50
CA LEU A 75 5.02 -7.84 -10.11
C LEU A 75 6.21 -8.77 -9.88
N LEU A 76 6.01 -10.07 -9.69
CA LEU A 76 7.11 -11.03 -9.56
C LEU A 76 7.28 -11.86 -10.82
N TYR A 77 8.53 -12.04 -11.23
CA TYR A 77 8.92 -12.73 -12.45
C TYR A 77 9.90 -13.85 -12.15
N THR A 78 10.12 -14.75 -13.11
CA THR A 78 11.05 -15.88 -12.95
C THR A 78 12.45 -15.50 -12.46
N PRO A 79 13.07 -14.38 -12.88
CA PRO A 79 14.36 -13.95 -12.35
C PRO A 79 14.37 -13.55 -10.86
N ASP A 80 13.19 -13.27 -10.29
CA ASP A 80 13.08 -12.85 -8.88
C ASP A 80 13.14 -14.06 -7.91
N VAL A 81 12.99 -15.29 -8.41
CA VAL A 81 13.04 -16.50 -7.57
C VAL A 81 14.37 -16.57 -6.82
N GLY A 82 14.29 -16.67 -5.50
CA GLY A 82 15.44 -16.65 -4.58
C GLY A 82 15.75 -15.28 -3.97
N SER A 83 15.11 -14.21 -4.42
CA SER A 83 15.22 -12.86 -3.81
C SER A 83 14.24 -12.69 -2.66
N ASN A 84 14.45 -11.70 -1.78
CA ASN A 84 13.43 -11.31 -0.82
C ASN A 84 12.20 -10.75 -1.56
N ARG A 85 11.00 -11.10 -1.07
CA ARG A 85 9.75 -10.77 -1.76
C ARG A 85 9.41 -9.28 -1.67
N ALA A 86 9.60 -8.65 -0.50
CA ALA A 86 9.39 -7.22 -0.35
C ALA A 86 10.35 -6.41 -1.23
N ASP A 87 11.64 -6.78 -1.29
CA ASP A 87 12.62 -6.09 -2.13
C ASP A 87 12.27 -6.19 -3.61
N ALA A 88 11.90 -7.39 -4.07
CA ALA A 88 11.54 -7.62 -5.46
C ALA A 88 10.29 -6.83 -5.88
N VAL A 89 9.28 -6.73 -5.01
CA VAL A 89 8.06 -5.95 -5.25
C VAL A 89 8.36 -4.46 -5.23
N ALA A 90 9.01 -3.94 -4.18
CA ALA A 90 9.30 -2.52 -4.03
C ALA A 90 10.13 -1.96 -5.20
N ALA A 91 11.14 -2.71 -5.68
CA ALA A 91 11.92 -2.32 -6.84
C ALA A 91 11.07 -2.09 -8.09
N LYS A 92 10.02 -2.90 -8.30
CA LYS A 92 9.12 -2.76 -9.46
C LYS A 92 8.08 -1.67 -9.27
N LEU A 93 7.66 -1.41 -8.05
CA LEU A 93 6.79 -0.28 -7.72
C LEU A 93 7.48 1.06 -8.04
N GLY A 94 8.78 1.20 -7.75
CA GLY A 94 9.56 2.38 -8.11
C GLY A 94 9.69 2.61 -9.63
N VAL A 95 9.61 1.55 -10.44
CA VAL A 95 9.56 1.65 -11.91
C VAL A 95 8.15 1.94 -12.40
N LEU A 96 7.13 1.41 -11.72
CA LEU A 96 5.72 1.61 -12.08
C LEU A 96 5.32 3.09 -11.97
N ASN A 97 5.79 3.77 -10.92
CA ASN A 97 5.54 5.19 -10.71
C ASN A 97 6.72 5.86 -10.00
N THR A 98 7.47 6.67 -10.72
CA THR A 98 8.65 7.38 -10.21
C THR A 98 8.30 8.56 -9.30
N ASP A 99 7.04 8.99 -9.27
CA ASP A 99 6.55 10.06 -8.39
C ASP A 99 6.15 9.53 -7.00
N THR A 100 6.10 8.20 -6.81
CA THR A 100 5.85 7.53 -5.53
C THR A 100 7.16 7.00 -4.94
N GLN A 101 7.37 7.24 -3.65
CA GLN A 101 8.44 6.59 -2.91
C GLN A 101 8.00 5.18 -2.50
N ALA A 102 8.63 4.15 -3.06
CA ALA A 102 8.39 2.76 -2.70
C ALA A 102 9.56 2.22 -1.88
N GLU A 103 9.28 1.66 -0.71
CA GLU A 103 10.29 1.10 0.19
C GLU A 103 9.98 -0.35 0.58
N SER A 104 11.01 -1.17 0.76
CA SER A 104 10.91 -2.54 1.25
C SER A 104 11.26 -2.65 2.72
N TYR A 105 10.53 -3.51 3.42
CA TYR A 105 10.80 -3.96 4.78
C TYR A 105 10.89 -5.49 4.74
N PRO A 106 12.10 -6.07 4.57
CA PRO A 106 12.30 -7.50 4.39
C PRO A 106 12.26 -8.25 5.73
N VAL A 107 11.15 -8.11 6.45
CA VAL A 107 10.89 -8.72 7.76
C VAL A 107 9.47 -9.26 7.83
N ASP A 108 9.25 -10.28 8.67
CA ASP A 108 7.91 -10.72 9.01
C ASP A 108 7.28 -9.77 10.05
N VAL A 109 5.96 -9.59 9.96
CA VAL A 109 5.22 -8.78 10.95
C VAL A 109 4.92 -9.65 12.16
N GLU A 110 5.42 -9.23 13.31
CA GLU A 110 5.26 -9.88 14.60
C GLU A 110 4.75 -8.85 15.64
N GLU A 111 4.17 -9.32 16.75
CA GLU A 111 3.72 -8.43 17.83
C GLU A 111 4.83 -7.48 18.31
N ALA A 112 6.08 -7.97 18.34
CA ALA A 112 7.24 -7.21 18.82
C ALA A 112 7.63 -6.04 17.91
N ASN A 113 7.34 -6.09 16.61
CA ASN A 113 7.75 -5.06 15.64
C ASN A 113 6.57 -4.31 15.00
N ALA A 114 5.34 -4.79 15.14
CA ALA A 114 4.16 -4.24 14.48
C ALA A 114 3.98 -2.74 14.74
N TYR A 115 4.16 -2.30 15.99
CA TYR A 115 4.04 -0.89 16.35
C TYR A 115 5.04 -0.01 15.56
N ALA A 116 6.30 -0.42 15.50
CA ALA A 116 7.34 0.33 14.79
C ALA A 116 7.12 0.36 13.27
N ILE A 117 6.62 -0.74 12.71
CA ILE A 117 6.29 -0.86 11.28
C ILE A 117 5.11 0.06 10.91
N LEU A 118 4.08 0.13 11.76
CA LEU A 118 2.88 0.90 11.47
C LEU A 118 3.06 2.41 11.73
N LEU A 119 3.90 2.78 12.68
CA LEU A 119 4.04 4.17 13.12
C LEU A 119 4.43 5.11 11.96
N GLY A 120 3.68 6.21 11.81
CA GLY A 120 3.93 7.24 10.78
C GLY A 120 3.35 6.92 9.41
N HIS A 121 2.48 5.91 9.30
CA HIS A 121 1.64 5.66 8.13
C HIS A 121 0.20 6.11 8.39
N ASP A 122 -0.53 6.40 7.34
CA ASP A 122 -1.94 6.82 7.41
C ASP A 122 -2.87 5.60 7.29
N VAL A 123 -2.47 4.61 6.50
CA VAL A 123 -3.23 3.37 6.29
C VAL A 123 -2.31 2.15 6.22
N ALA A 124 -2.76 1.06 6.82
CA ALA A 124 -2.19 -0.28 6.67
C ALA A 124 -3.13 -1.16 5.87
N VAL A 125 -2.62 -1.81 4.83
CA VAL A 125 -3.34 -2.83 4.06
C VAL A 125 -2.77 -4.19 4.42
N ASP A 126 -3.51 -4.94 5.24
CA ASP A 126 -3.09 -6.27 5.66
C ASP A 126 -3.51 -7.34 4.66
N CYS A 127 -2.52 -7.88 3.98
CA CYS A 127 -2.61 -9.01 3.06
C CYS A 127 -1.82 -10.24 3.55
N SER A 128 -1.32 -10.19 4.80
CA SER A 128 -0.45 -11.24 5.37
C SER A 128 -1.24 -12.42 5.91
N GLY A 129 -2.44 -12.17 6.44
CA GLY A 129 -3.25 -13.16 7.17
C GLY A 129 -2.56 -13.65 8.44
N GLY A 130 -1.64 -12.85 9.00
CA GLY A 130 -0.82 -13.17 10.16
C GLY A 130 -1.48 -12.84 11.50
N ILE A 131 -0.84 -11.97 12.27
CA ILE A 131 -1.32 -11.52 13.60
C ILE A 131 -2.45 -10.50 13.47
N SER A 132 -3.27 -10.39 14.53
CA SER A 132 -4.26 -9.31 14.65
C SER A 132 -3.55 -7.96 14.85
N LEU A 133 -3.93 -6.96 14.03
CA LEU A 133 -3.31 -5.63 14.03
C LEU A 133 -4.23 -4.52 14.53
N GLU A 134 -5.48 -4.82 14.87
CA GLU A 134 -6.50 -3.83 15.22
C GLU A 134 -6.09 -2.95 16.42
N GLU A 135 -5.53 -3.57 17.46
CA GLU A 135 -5.08 -2.83 18.64
C GLU A 135 -3.87 -1.96 18.35
N THR A 136 -2.91 -2.48 17.57
CA THR A 136 -1.70 -1.75 17.18
C THR A 136 -2.07 -0.58 16.25
N CYS A 137 -2.95 -0.79 15.30
CA CYS A 137 -3.46 0.27 14.43
C CYS A 137 -4.20 1.35 15.21
N ARG A 138 -5.04 0.96 16.18
CA ARG A 138 -5.73 1.92 17.07
C ARG A 138 -4.74 2.74 17.87
N SER A 139 -3.69 2.13 18.41
CA SER A 139 -2.69 2.83 19.24
C SER A 139 -1.77 3.74 18.43
N THR A 140 -1.54 3.45 17.16
CA THR A 140 -0.72 4.26 16.23
C THR A 140 -1.55 5.30 15.46
N GLY A 141 -2.88 5.22 15.49
CA GLY A 141 -3.78 6.07 14.69
C GLY A 141 -3.82 5.72 13.21
N VAL A 142 -3.32 4.54 12.84
CA VAL A 142 -3.29 4.04 11.45
C VAL A 142 -4.61 3.37 11.11
N ALA A 143 -5.23 3.74 9.99
CA ALA A 143 -6.41 3.04 9.49
C ALA A 143 -6.02 1.63 9.00
N LEU A 144 -6.80 0.61 9.38
CA LEU A 144 -6.56 -0.77 8.97
C LEU A 144 -7.58 -1.20 7.92
N VAL A 145 -7.09 -1.74 6.82
CA VAL A 145 -7.87 -2.43 5.80
C VAL A 145 -7.31 -3.84 5.62
N THR A 146 -8.15 -4.85 5.68
CA THR A 146 -7.73 -6.25 5.53
C THR A 146 -8.23 -6.82 4.20
N ALA A 147 -7.37 -7.53 3.47
CA ALA A 147 -7.76 -8.24 2.27
C ALA A 147 -8.43 -9.57 2.61
N ASP A 148 -9.69 -9.73 2.21
CA ASP A 148 -10.49 -10.93 2.44
C ASP A 148 -10.18 -12.04 1.42
N GLY A 149 -8.99 -12.63 1.47
CA GLY A 149 -8.61 -13.73 0.60
C GLY A 149 -7.17 -13.69 0.13
N SER A 150 -6.83 -14.63 -0.74
CA SER A 150 -5.44 -14.86 -1.19
C SER A 150 -5.18 -14.54 -2.66
N ARG A 151 -6.17 -13.99 -3.38
CA ARG A 151 -6.07 -13.66 -4.80
C ARG A 151 -5.74 -12.18 -5.02
N ALA A 152 -5.17 -11.84 -6.16
CA ALA A 152 -4.89 -10.45 -6.54
C ALA A 152 -6.13 -9.54 -6.46
N ILE A 153 -7.32 -10.04 -6.83
CA ILE A 153 -8.57 -9.26 -6.75
C ILE A 153 -8.93 -8.86 -5.31
N ASP A 154 -8.59 -9.67 -4.34
CA ASP A 154 -8.85 -9.39 -2.93
C ASP A 154 -7.96 -8.23 -2.44
N GLY A 155 -6.69 -8.19 -2.89
CA GLY A 155 -5.79 -7.07 -2.66
C GLY A 155 -6.21 -5.78 -3.39
N LEU A 156 -6.72 -5.88 -4.61
CA LEU A 156 -7.25 -4.71 -5.33
C LEU A 156 -8.44 -4.08 -4.60
N ARG A 157 -9.36 -4.88 -4.06
CA ARG A 157 -10.50 -4.38 -3.26
C ARG A 157 -10.03 -3.69 -1.99
N ALA A 158 -9.05 -4.26 -1.30
CA ALA A 158 -8.47 -3.63 -0.11
C ALA A 158 -7.76 -2.31 -0.45
N ALA A 159 -7.06 -2.24 -1.58
CA ALA A 159 -6.43 -1.00 -2.04
C ALA A 159 -7.45 0.09 -2.40
N GLU A 160 -8.56 -0.25 -3.07
CA GLU A 160 -9.65 0.71 -3.34
C GLU A 160 -10.22 1.28 -2.04
N GLN A 161 -10.48 0.43 -1.04
CA GLN A 161 -10.95 0.88 0.26
C GLN A 161 -9.92 1.80 0.97
N ALA A 162 -8.64 1.49 0.88
CA ALA A 162 -7.58 2.34 1.42
C ALA A 162 -7.52 3.69 0.69
N LEU A 163 -7.67 3.72 -0.62
CA LEU A 163 -7.72 4.95 -1.41
C LEU A 163 -8.91 5.83 -1.03
N GLU A 164 -10.09 5.26 -0.81
CA GLU A 164 -11.26 6.00 -0.33
C GLU A 164 -10.99 6.68 1.02
N LEU A 165 -10.36 5.97 1.97
CA LEU A 165 -9.98 6.52 3.26
C LEU A 165 -8.98 7.66 3.13
N LEU A 166 -7.93 7.50 2.31
CA LEU A 166 -6.88 8.50 2.10
C LEU A 166 -7.37 9.73 1.31
N ALA A 167 -8.33 9.54 0.41
CA ALA A 167 -8.91 10.61 -0.39
C ALA A 167 -9.96 11.44 0.37
N ALA A 168 -10.49 10.92 1.50
CA ALA A 168 -11.50 11.60 2.29
C ALA A 168 -10.95 12.87 2.96
N PRO A 169 -11.78 13.94 3.14
CA PRO A 169 -11.41 15.08 3.97
C PRO A 169 -11.14 14.66 5.41
N SER A 170 -10.16 15.30 6.06
CA SER A 170 -9.72 14.98 7.43
C SER A 170 -10.80 15.10 8.53
N GLU A 171 -11.91 15.80 8.28
CA GLU A 171 -13.04 15.91 9.22
C GLU A 171 -13.85 14.61 9.39
N VAL A 172 -13.69 13.62 8.49
CA VAL A 172 -14.38 12.31 8.59
C VAL A 172 -13.63 11.34 9.50
N ALA A 173 -12.33 11.55 9.71
CA ALA A 173 -11.50 10.69 10.56
C ALA A 173 -11.79 10.84 12.07
N GLU A 174 -12.35 11.98 12.53
CA GLU A 174 -12.70 12.20 13.93
C GLU A 174 -14.05 11.59 14.35
N GLY A 175 -14.90 11.20 13.40
CA GLY A 175 -16.23 10.65 13.64
C GLY A 175 -16.33 9.12 13.73
N ALA A 176 -15.28 8.38 13.40
CA ALA A 176 -15.27 6.91 13.37
C ALA A 176 -14.80 6.27 14.69
N THR A 177 -14.57 7.06 15.75
CA THR A 177 -14.15 6.60 17.08
C THR A 177 -15.21 6.90 18.14
N ALA A 178 -16.50 6.75 17.82
CA ALA A 178 -17.58 6.84 18.82
C ALA A 178 -18.33 5.54 18.93
#